data_4ec5f52ec71d4c73e4862086ed3cdb39
#
_entry.id   4ec5f52ec71d4c73e4862086ed3cdb39
#
_cell.length_a   1.000
_cell.length_b   1.000
_cell.length_c   1.000
_cell.angle_alpha   90.00
_cell.angle_beta   90.00
_cell.angle_gamma   90.00
#
_symmetry.space_group_name_H-M   'P 1'
#
loop_
_entity.id
_entity.type
_entity.pdbx_description
1 polymer ?
#
loop_
_entity_poly.entity_id
_entity_poly.type
_entity_poly.pdbx_seq_one_letter_code
_entity_poly.pdbx_strand_id
1 'polypeptide(L)'
;MKLKDLQDAMIAAMKAKDKPRKDSISALVSAVKKAGIDAGCRDDIPEDMVNQVVLKELKSVKEQIDTCPASREDLLAEYKARYDVMSEFAPKLLSAEEVKEILSSKFVDVLATKNKGMIMKTVMGELKGKADGKVINQVVAELTK
;
A
#
# COMPACT_ATOMS: atom_id res chain seq x y z
N MET A 1 4.00 -7.11 -6.94
CA MET A 1 4.63 -6.25 -7.97
C MET A 1 6.07 -5.99 -7.60
N LYS A 2 6.97 -6.11 -8.56
CA LYS A 2 8.41 -5.90 -8.35
C LYS A 2 8.78 -4.46 -8.71
N LEU A 3 9.91 -3.98 -8.18
CA LEU A 3 10.45 -2.67 -8.55
C LEU A 3 10.65 -2.55 -10.07
N LYS A 4 11.06 -3.64 -10.73
CA LYS A 4 11.22 -3.67 -12.18
C LYS A 4 9.94 -3.31 -12.92
N ASP A 5 8.79 -3.77 -12.42
CA ASP A 5 7.49 -3.48 -13.03
C ASP A 5 7.20 -1.97 -13.03
N LEU A 6 7.55 -1.29 -11.92
CA LEU A 6 7.43 0.16 -11.82
C LEU A 6 8.40 0.87 -12.78
N GLN A 7 9.62 0.39 -12.88
CA GLN A 7 10.61 0.97 -13.79
C GLN A 7 10.19 0.81 -15.26
N ASP A 8 9.67 -0.36 -15.63
CA ASP A 8 9.18 -0.61 -16.98
C ASP A 8 7.99 0.29 -17.33
N ALA A 9 7.07 0.48 -16.39
CA ALA A 9 5.94 1.39 -16.54
C ALA A 9 6.39 2.85 -16.69
N MET A 10 7.41 3.26 -15.94
CA MET A 10 8.00 4.60 -16.05
C MET A 10 8.60 4.82 -17.44
N ILE A 11 9.35 3.84 -17.95
CA ILE A 11 9.94 3.90 -19.28
C ILE A 11 8.85 3.97 -20.35
N ALA A 12 7.79 3.18 -20.23
CA ALA A 12 6.65 3.22 -21.14
C ALA A 12 5.99 4.60 -21.16
N ALA A 13 5.81 5.22 -20.00
CA ALA A 13 5.26 6.58 -19.90
C ALA A 13 6.18 7.61 -20.54
N MET A 14 7.49 7.45 -20.40
CA MET A 14 8.48 8.32 -21.07
C MET A 14 8.37 8.20 -22.59
N LYS A 15 8.27 6.98 -23.11
CA LYS A 15 8.12 6.73 -24.56
C LYS A 15 6.81 7.29 -25.10
N ALA A 16 5.75 7.22 -24.31
CA ALA A 16 4.45 7.79 -24.65
C ALA A 16 4.38 9.32 -24.49
N LYS A 17 5.44 9.93 -23.98
CA LYS A 17 5.53 11.37 -23.69
C LYS A 17 4.46 11.82 -22.67
N ASP A 18 4.01 10.91 -21.81
CA ASP A 18 3.05 11.18 -20.73
C ASP A 18 3.82 11.62 -19.48
N LYS A 19 4.12 12.91 -19.41
CA LYS A 19 4.92 13.49 -18.33
C LYS A 19 4.26 13.33 -16.94
N PRO A 20 2.97 13.63 -16.75
CA PRO A 20 2.34 13.47 -15.44
C PRO A 20 2.39 12.03 -14.95
N ARG A 21 2.13 11.07 -15.82
CA ARG A 21 2.21 9.65 -15.51
C ARG A 21 3.64 9.22 -15.15
N LYS A 22 4.60 9.63 -15.97
CA LYS A 22 6.02 9.37 -15.73
C LYS A 22 6.48 9.93 -14.38
N ASP A 23 6.11 11.16 -14.06
CA ASP A 23 6.50 11.82 -12.81
C ASP A 23 5.90 11.10 -11.59
N SER A 24 4.65 10.68 -11.67
CA SER A 24 3.99 9.92 -10.60
C SER A 24 4.66 8.57 -10.36
N ILE A 25 4.97 7.83 -11.42
CA ILE A 25 5.66 6.54 -11.32
C ILE A 25 7.09 6.72 -10.81
N SER A 26 7.78 7.76 -11.28
CA SER A 26 9.14 8.10 -10.82
C SER A 26 9.18 8.35 -9.31
N ALA A 27 8.16 9.00 -8.76
CA ALA A 27 8.04 9.21 -7.32
C ALA A 27 7.93 7.87 -6.56
N LEU A 28 7.15 6.93 -7.09
CA LEU A 28 7.05 5.58 -6.51
C LEU A 28 8.39 4.84 -6.56
N VAL A 29 9.07 4.86 -7.70
CA VAL A 29 10.38 4.21 -7.88
C VAL A 29 11.38 4.78 -6.87
N SER A 30 11.44 6.10 -6.73
CA SER A 30 12.35 6.76 -5.80
C SER A 30 12.06 6.37 -4.35
N ALA A 31 10.79 6.33 -3.96
CA ALA A 31 10.37 5.95 -2.62
C ALA A 31 10.73 4.50 -2.30
N VAL A 32 10.52 3.58 -3.26
CA VAL A 32 10.88 2.17 -3.11
C VAL A 32 12.39 1.99 -2.98
N LYS A 33 13.17 2.65 -3.82
CA LYS A 33 14.63 2.59 -3.75
C LYS A 33 15.15 3.11 -2.42
N LYS A 34 14.61 4.23 -1.95
CA LYS A 34 14.97 4.78 -0.63
C LYS A 34 14.68 3.78 0.48
N ALA A 35 13.50 3.18 0.48
CA ALA A 35 13.13 2.17 1.48
C ALA A 35 14.07 0.96 1.42
N GLY A 36 14.47 0.52 0.24
CA GLY A 36 15.42 -0.57 0.07
C GLY A 36 16.80 -0.23 0.62
N ILE A 37 17.28 0.99 0.40
CA ILE A 37 18.56 1.46 0.95
C ILE A 37 18.50 1.50 2.48
N ASP A 38 17.43 2.08 3.04
CA ASP A 38 17.25 2.20 4.47
C ASP A 38 17.16 0.84 5.17
N ALA A 39 16.60 -0.16 4.50
CA ALA A 39 16.48 -1.53 5.00
C ALA A 39 17.70 -2.42 4.71
N GLY A 40 18.69 -1.92 3.97
CA GLY A 40 19.89 -2.69 3.61
C GLY A 40 19.67 -3.74 2.52
N CYS A 41 18.59 -3.64 1.75
CA CYS A 41 18.26 -4.58 0.67
C CYS A 41 18.19 -3.89 -0.70
N ARG A 42 19.06 -2.94 -0.93
CA ARG A 42 19.10 -2.11 -2.15
C ARG A 42 19.07 -2.92 -3.46
N ASP A 43 19.79 -4.03 -3.49
CA ASP A 43 19.97 -4.81 -4.71
C ASP A 43 18.89 -5.89 -4.89
N ASP A 44 18.14 -6.19 -3.85
CA ASP A 44 17.08 -7.19 -3.89
C ASP A 44 15.91 -6.75 -2.99
N ILE A 45 15.11 -5.82 -3.49
CA ILE A 45 13.98 -5.26 -2.76
C ILE A 45 12.79 -6.22 -2.84
N PRO A 46 12.29 -6.75 -1.69
CA PRO A 46 11.15 -7.68 -1.70
C PRO A 46 9.88 -7.05 -2.27
N GLU A 47 9.06 -7.86 -2.92
CA GLU A 47 7.75 -7.41 -3.43
C GLU A 47 6.86 -6.82 -2.33
N ASP A 48 6.87 -7.42 -1.14
CA ASP A 48 6.11 -6.91 0.00
C ASP A 48 6.50 -5.49 0.37
N MET A 49 7.81 -5.18 0.30
CA MET A 49 8.30 -3.83 0.56
C MET A 49 7.82 -2.85 -0.51
N VAL A 50 7.86 -3.26 -1.78
CA VAL A 50 7.34 -2.45 -2.90
C VAL A 50 5.86 -2.13 -2.66
N ASN A 51 5.06 -3.14 -2.33
CA ASN A 51 3.63 -2.98 -2.09
C ASN A 51 3.35 -2.05 -0.90
N GLN A 52 4.10 -2.19 0.19
CA GLN A 52 3.97 -1.33 1.37
C GLN A 52 4.29 0.13 1.05
N VAL A 53 5.34 0.36 0.28
CA VAL A 53 5.76 1.71 -0.11
C VAL A 53 4.69 2.36 -1.00
N VAL A 54 4.15 1.62 -1.97
CA VAL A 54 3.09 2.11 -2.84
C VAL A 54 1.86 2.51 -2.02
N LEU A 55 1.44 1.68 -1.07
CA LEU A 55 0.31 1.98 -0.20
C LEU A 55 0.57 3.22 0.68
N LYS A 56 1.79 3.35 1.20
CA LYS A 56 2.20 4.52 1.99
C LYS A 56 2.15 5.80 1.17
N GLU A 57 2.66 5.76 -0.05
CA GLU A 57 2.63 6.91 -0.95
C GLU A 57 1.19 7.29 -1.33
N LEU A 58 0.33 6.32 -1.59
CA LEU A 58 -1.09 6.55 -1.84
C LEU A 58 -1.76 7.25 -0.67
N LYS A 59 -1.50 6.79 0.54
CA LYS A 59 -2.05 7.40 1.75
C LYS A 59 -1.57 8.84 1.89
N SER A 60 -0.30 9.09 1.65
CA SER A 60 0.29 10.42 1.71
C SER A 60 -0.35 11.38 0.71
N VAL A 61 -0.53 10.93 -0.54
CA VAL A 61 -1.20 11.73 -1.58
C VAL A 61 -2.65 11.99 -1.22
N LYS A 62 -3.36 11.00 -0.67
CA LYS A 62 -4.73 11.18 -0.21
C LYS A 62 -4.83 12.24 0.89
N GLU A 63 -3.91 12.23 1.84
CA GLU A 63 -3.83 13.26 2.86
C GLU A 63 -3.60 14.64 2.26
N GLN A 64 -2.76 14.74 1.23
CA GLN A 64 -2.55 15.99 0.50
C GLN A 64 -3.83 16.48 -0.19
N ILE A 65 -4.61 15.56 -0.77
CA ILE A 65 -5.91 15.89 -1.37
C ILE A 65 -6.88 16.41 -0.31
N ASP A 66 -6.99 15.70 0.81
CA ASP A 66 -7.93 16.03 1.89
C ASP A 66 -7.60 17.36 2.58
N THR A 67 -6.32 17.71 2.66
CA THR A 67 -5.84 18.94 3.31
C THR A 67 -5.60 20.09 2.34
N CYS A 68 -5.74 19.86 1.02
CA CYS A 68 -5.54 20.89 0.02
C CYS A 68 -6.64 21.94 0.11
N PRO A 69 -6.30 23.26 0.14
CA PRO A 69 -7.31 24.31 0.14
C PRO A 69 -8.19 24.26 -1.12
N ALA A 70 -9.50 24.45 -0.94
CA ALA A 70 -10.45 24.44 -2.06
C ALA A 70 -10.13 25.52 -3.10
N SER A 71 -9.48 26.60 -2.70
CA SER A 71 -9.04 27.67 -3.59
C SER A 71 -7.87 27.28 -4.51
N ARG A 72 -7.19 26.18 -4.22
CA ARG A 72 -6.05 25.69 -5.00
C ARG A 72 -6.48 24.53 -5.90
N GLU A 73 -7.38 24.81 -6.83
CA GLU A 73 -7.90 23.81 -7.78
C GLU A 73 -6.79 23.20 -8.64
N ASP A 74 -5.77 23.98 -8.99
CA ASP A 74 -4.60 23.54 -9.74
C ASP A 74 -3.83 22.43 -9.04
N LEU A 75 -3.53 22.63 -7.74
CA LEU A 75 -2.84 21.63 -6.92
C LEU A 75 -3.72 20.41 -6.68
N LEU A 76 -5.00 20.62 -6.43
CA LEU A 76 -5.95 19.54 -6.18
C LEU A 76 -6.06 18.62 -7.40
N ALA A 77 -6.15 19.19 -8.60
CA ALA A 77 -6.19 18.41 -9.84
C ALA A 77 -4.90 17.61 -10.04
N GLU A 78 -3.74 18.20 -9.75
CA GLU A 78 -2.45 17.53 -9.84
C GLU A 78 -2.35 16.36 -8.85
N TYR A 79 -2.77 16.57 -7.61
CA TYR A 79 -2.74 15.50 -6.59
C TYR A 79 -3.71 14.36 -6.93
N LYS A 80 -4.91 14.68 -7.43
CA LYS A 80 -5.88 13.65 -7.87
C LYS A 80 -5.34 12.84 -9.04
N ALA A 81 -4.73 13.48 -10.02
CA ALA A 81 -4.11 12.80 -11.16
C ALA A 81 -2.99 11.87 -10.69
N ARG A 82 -2.16 12.32 -9.76
CA ARG A 82 -1.09 11.51 -9.16
C ARG A 82 -1.67 10.31 -8.41
N TYR A 83 -2.71 10.53 -7.63
CA TYR A 83 -3.39 9.45 -6.90
C TYR A 83 -3.93 8.38 -7.86
N ASP A 84 -4.59 8.79 -8.94
CA ASP A 84 -5.15 7.88 -9.93
C ASP A 84 -4.06 7.02 -10.59
N VAL A 85 -2.93 7.61 -10.96
CA VAL A 85 -1.80 6.89 -11.54
C VAL A 85 -1.22 5.91 -10.52
N MET A 86 -0.96 6.36 -9.30
CA MET A 86 -0.37 5.52 -8.25
C MET A 86 -1.29 4.37 -7.85
N SER A 87 -2.61 4.59 -7.88
CA SER A 87 -3.59 3.55 -7.52
C SER A 87 -3.59 2.37 -8.49
N GLU A 88 -3.17 2.57 -9.73
CA GLU A 88 -3.01 1.48 -10.70
C GLU A 88 -1.94 0.47 -10.27
N PHE A 89 -0.97 0.89 -9.47
CA PHE A 89 0.12 0.07 -8.97
C PHE A 89 -0.11 -0.43 -7.55
N ALA A 90 -1.21 -0.04 -6.92
CA ALA A 90 -1.54 -0.50 -5.58
C ALA A 90 -1.86 -2.00 -5.61
N PRO A 91 -1.36 -2.77 -4.61
CA PRO A 91 -1.76 -4.15 -4.50
C PRO A 91 -3.26 -4.24 -4.22
N LYS A 92 -3.89 -5.28 -4.74
CA LYS A 92 -5.30 -5.53 -4.45
C LYS A 92 -5.42 -5.93 -2.98
N LEU A 93 -5.99 -5.05 -2.17
CA LEU A 93 -6.19 -5.31 -0.76
C LEU A 93 -7.37 -6.26 -0.54
N LEU A 94 -7.22 -7.12 0.47
CA LEU A 94 -8.29 -8.01 0.89
C LEU A 94 -9.43 -7.20 1.52
N SER A 95 -10.66 -7.60 1.22
CA SER A 95 -11.84 -7.02 1.85
C SER A 95 -11.97 -7.51 3.29
N ALA A 96 -12.83 -6.84 4.09
CA ALA A 96 -13.11 -7.28 5.46
C ALA A 96 -13.63 -8.72 5.51
N GLU A 97 -14.47 -9.11 4.55
CA GLU A 97 -15.01 -10.46 4.44
C GLU A 97 -13.91 -11.48 4.14
N GLU A 98 -13.01 -11.18 3.21
CA GLU A 98 -11.88 -12.04 2.87
C GLU A 98 -10.92 -12.20 4.06
N VAL A 99 -10.64 -11.12 4.78
CA VAL A 99 -9.81 -11.15 6.00
C VAL A 99 -10.48 -12.02 7.06
N LYS A 100 -11.78 -11.85 7.27
CA LYS A 100 -12.54 -12.65 8.24
C LYS A 100 -12.49 -14.12 7.92
N GLU A 101 -12.64 -14.49 6.64
CA GLU A 101 -12.56 -15.88 6.17
C GLU A 101 -11.17 -16.48 6.43
N ILE A 102 -10.11 -15.74 6.12
CA ILE A 102 -8.73 -16.17 6.36
C ILE A 102 -8.47 -16.37 7.85
N LEU A 103 -8.89 -15.43 8.68
CA LEU A 103 -8.72 -15.53 10.14
C LEU A 103 -9.49 -16.70 10.72
N SER A 104 -10.70 -16.94 10.24
CA SER A 104 -11.54 -18.03 10.72
C SER A 104 -11.04 -19.41 10.31
N SER A 105 -10.25 -19.50 9.24
CA SER A 105 -9.71 -20.78 8.75
C SER A 105 -8.27 -21.05 9.16
N LYS A 106 -7.38 -20.05 9.05
CA LYS A 106 -5.94 -20.22 9.32
C LYS A 106 -5.53 -19.87 10.74
N PHE A 107 -6.24 -18.98 11.40
CA PHE A 107 -5.86 -18.43 12.70
C PHE A 107 -6.82 -18.81 13.82
N VAL A 108 -7.53 -19.91 13.66
CA VAL A 108 -8.49 -20.41 14.67
C VAL A 108 -7.84 -20.58 16.04
N ASP A 109 -6.66 -21.20 16.07
CA ASP A 109 -5.93 -21.46 17.32
C ASP A 109 -5.52 -20.14 18.01
N VAL A 110 -5.04 -19.17 17.24
CA VAL A 110 -4.62 -17.87 17.75
C VAL A 110 -5.84 -17.07 18.25
N LEU A 111 -6.96 -17.12 17.52
CA LEU A 111 -8.22 -16.49 17.93
C LEU A 111 -8.76 -17.10 19.22
N ALA A 112 -8.58 -18.41 19.43
CA ALA A 112 -9.02 -19.10 20.63
C ALA A 112 -8.34 -18.60 21.90
N THR A 113 -7.13 -18.02 21.80
CA THR A 113 -6.41 -17.45 22.95
C THR A 113 -7.07 -16.18 23.49
N LYS A 114 -7.90 -15.51 22.70
CA LYS A 114 -8.53 -14.22 22.99
C LYS A 114 -7.55 -13.12 23.40
N ASN A 115 -6.27 -13.29 23.09
CA ASN A 115 -5.23 -12.31 23.37
C ASN A 115 -5.06 -11.41 22.13
N LYS A 116 -5.67 -10.22 22.16
CA LYS A 116 -5.64 -9.27 21.04
C LYS A 116 -4.22 -8.91 20.59
N GLY A 117 -3.29 -8.73 21.53
CA GLY A 117 -1.90 -8.40 21.19
C GLY A 117 -1.22 -9.50 20.40
N MET A 118 -1.37 -10.76 20.82
CA MET A 118 -0.81 -11.92 20.14
C MET A 118 -1.48 -12.13 18.77
N ILE A 119 -2.80 -12.03 18.73
CA ILE A 119 -3.58 -12.16 17.49
C ILE A 119 -3.13 -11.11 16.47
N MET A 120 -3.07 -9.85 16.88
CA MET A 120 -2.65 -8.75 16.00
C MET A 120 -1.22 -8.95 15.50
N LYS A 121 -0.32 -9.37 16.36
CA LYS A 121 1.08 -9.62 15.98
C LYS A 121 1.18 -10.72 14.93
N THR A 122 0.49 -11.84 15.14
CA THR A 122 0.49 -12.97 14.21
C THR A 122 -0.17 -12.62 12.89
N VAL A 123 -1.35 -12.01 12.94
CA VAL A 123 -2.14 -11.64 11.75
C VAL A 123 -1.42 -10.56 10.94
N MET A 124 -0.89 -9.54 11.60
CA MET A 124 -0.16 -8.47 10.90
C MET A 124 1.10 -9.01 10.23
N GLY A 125 1.76 -10.01 10.81
CA GLY A 125 2.91 -10.66 10.18
C GLY A 125 2.55 -11.37 8.88
N GLU A 126 1.38 -11.98 8.82
CA GLU A 126 0.90 -12.70 7.62
C GLU A 126 0.23 -11.79 6.59
N LEU A 127 -0.57 -10.84 7.04
CA LEU A 127 -1.40 -10.00 6.16
C LEU A 127 -0.81 -8.61 5.90
N LYS A 128 0.36 -8.34 6.40
CA LYS A 128 1.05 -7.06 6.17
C LYS A 128 1.26 -6.85 4.66
N GLY A 129 0.79 -5.73 4.14
CA GLY A 129 0.85 -5.45 2.71
C GLY A 129 -0.24 -6.14 1.87
N LYS A 130 -1.04 -7.05 2.45
CA LYS A 130 -2.14 -7.75 1.77
C LYS A 130 -3.51 -7.18 2.13
N ALA A 131 -3.63 -6.56 3.30
CA ALA A 131 -4.86 -5.94 3.77
C ALA A 131 -4.54 -4.64 4.52
N ASP A 132 -5.52 -3.73 4.58
CA ASP A 132 -5.39 -2.49 5.34
C ASP A 132 -5.37 -2.82 6.85
N GLY A 133 -4.46 -2.21 7.59
CA GLY A 133 -4.35 -2.40 9.03
C GLY A 133 -5.64 -2.08 9.79
N LYS A 134 -6.41 -1.09 9.33
CA LYS A 134 -7.72 -0.75 9.91
C LYS A 134 -8.73 -1.88 9.73
N VAL A 135 -8.75 -2.50 8.55
CA VAL A 135 -9.64 -3.62 8.23
C VAL A 135 -9.27 -4.82 9.10
N ILE A 136 -7.98 -5.14 9.21
CA ILE A 136 -7.49 -6.23 10.05
C ILE A 136 -7.91 -6.01 11.50
N ASN A 137 -7.70 -4.82 12.03
CA ASN A 137 -8.05 -4.44 13.40
C ASN A 137 -9.54 -4.60 13.66
N GLN A 138 -10.36 -4.13 12.75
CA GLN A 138 -11.81 -4.21 12.83
C GLN A 138 -12.30 -5.67 12.85
N VAL A 139 -11.77 -6.50 11.96
CA VAL A 139 -12.14 -7.92 11.86
C VAL A 139 -11.71 -8.68 13.11
N VAL A 140 -10.47 -8.45 13.59
CA VAL A 140 -9.99 -9.06 14.83
C VAL A 140 -10.89 -8.68 16.01
N ALA A 141 -11.30 -7.42 16.12
CA ALA A 141 -12.20 -6.97 17.17
C ALA A 141 -13.56 -7.69 17.10
N GLU A 142 -14.09 -7.89 15.89
CA GLU A 142 -15.35 -8.64 15.72
C GLU A 142 -15.23 -10.10 16.11
N LEU A 143 -14.13 -10.76 15.76
CA LEU A 143 -13.93 -12.18 16.01
C LEU A 143 -13.53 -12.49 17.46
N THR A 144 -13.08 -11.50 18.21
CA THR A 144 -12.67 -11.64 19.62
C THR A 144 -13.69 -11.15 20.63
N LYS A 145 -14.84 -10.73 20.17
CA LYS A 145 -15.96 -10.32 21.05
C LYS A 145 -16.46 -11.47 21.91
#